data_ba05fffcda59a940b8da667624757f76
#
_entry.id   ba05fffcda59a940b8da667624757f76
#
_cell.length_a   1.000
_cell.length_b   1.000
_cell.length_c   1.000
_cell.angle_alpha   90.00
_cell.angle_beta   90.00
_cell.angle_gamma   90.00
#
_symmetry.space_group_name_H-M   'P 1'
#
loop_
_entity.id
_entity.type
_entity.pdbx_description
1 polymer ?
#
loop_
_entity_poly.entity_id
_entity_poly.type
_entity_poly.pdbx_seq_one_letter_code
_entity_poly.pdbx_strand_id
1 'polypeptide(L)'
;AHTAQEAKSQDKFPLQVTMCEDCGLSQLSVVIDPEKMFSNYAYRSSVNKPYVEHCRLMAKDLKREYNLGTESFHVDIAGNDGSLLNEFRAEIGLKVLNVDPASNLVAICEAQGIPAVADFWSLEVAQQIEKKHGRADLITATNVIAHLDGVKEFMVAAKGLLKKSGVLVIECPYLIDFIENMEYPTLYFEHISTMSVRPIAQLAKQKGL
;
A
#
# COMPACT_ATOMS: atom_id res chain seq x y z
N ALA A 1 -8.49 -16.11 16.63
CA ALA A 1 -8.77 -16.99 17.79
C ALA A 1 -8.02 -18.29 17.63
N HIS A 2 -7.31 -18.73 18.68
CA HIS A 2 -6.57 -19.99 18.68
C HIS A 2 -7.40 -21.14 19.29
N THR A 3 -8.50 -20.81 19.98
CA THR A 3 -9.39 -21.76 20.61
C THR A 3 -10.86 -21.46 20.31
N ALA A 4 -11.72 -22.49 20.44
CA ALA A 4 -13.17 -22.31 20.29
C ALA A 4 -13.79 -21.37 21.35
N GLN A 5 -13.17 -21.26 22.53
CA GLN A 5 -13.59 -20.34 23.57
C GLN A 5 -13.29 -18.88 23.19
N GLU A 6 -12.09 -18.61 22.71
CA GLU A 6 -11.72 -17.29 22.21
C GLU A 6 -12.60 -16.86 21.03
N ALA A 7 -12.90 -17.80 20.09
CA ALA A 7 -13.79 -17.50 18.97
C ALA A 7 -15.20 -17.05 19.40
N LYS A 8 -15.71 -17.57 20.52
CA LYS A 8 -17.03 -17.18 21.05
C LYS A 8 -17.02 -15.80 21.69
N SER A 9 -15.88 -15.37 22.23
CA SER A 9 -15.70 -14.06 22.91
C SER A 9 -15.23 -12.95 21.99
N GLN A 10 -14.95 -13.23 20.71
CA GLN A 10 -14.55 -12.18 19.75
C GLN A 10 -15.71 -11.25 19.44
N ASP A 11 -15.38 -9.97 19.26
CA ASP A 11 -16.29 -8.96 18.72
C ASP A 11 -16.83 -9.41 17.36
N LYS A 12 -18.09 -9.13 17.12
CA LYS A 12 -18.76 -9.44 15.85
C LYS A 12 -19.13 -8.13 15.15
N PHE A 13 -18.72 -8.01 13.92
CA PHE A 13 -18.99 -6.85 13.08
C PHE A 13 -19.85 -7.26 11.87
N PRO A 14 -20.75 -6.39 11.39
CA PRO A 14 -21.47 -6.65 10.16
C PRO A 14 -20.53 -6.59 8.95
N LEU A 15 -20.49 -7.63 8.14
CA LEU A 15 -19.80 -7.61 6.85
C LEU A 15 -20.82 -7.13 5.79
N GLN A 16 -20.92 -5.81 5.65
CA GLN A 16 -21.85 -5.14 4.75
C GLN A 16 -21.11 -4.20 3.83
N VAL A 17 -21.36 -4.33 2.52
CA VAL A 17 -20.80 -3.45 1.50
C VAL A 17 -21.80 -2.35 1.18
N THR A 18 -21.31 -1.13 1.06
CA THR A 18 -22.06 0.06 0.63
C THR A 18 -21.36 0.70 -0.57
N MET A 19 -22.09 1.43 -1.39
CA MET A 19 -21.55 2.17 -2.53
C MET A 19 -21.88 3.65 -2.40
N CYS A 20 -20.89 4.50 -2.60
CA CYS A 20 -21.10 5.94 -2.70
C CYS A 20 -21.76 6.28 -4.03
N GLU A 21 -22.93 6.90 -4.01
CA GLU A 21 -23.67 7.28 -5.22
C GLU A 21 -22.95 8.36 -6.04
N ASP A 22 -22.17 9.23 -5.40
CA ASP A 22 -21.47 10.33 -6.06
C ASP A 22 -20.23 9.85 -6.83
N CYS A 23 -19.35 9.09 -6.20
CA CYS A 23 -18.06 8.71 -6.81
C CYS A 23 -17.98 7.24 -7.25
N GLY A 24 -18.91 6.38 -6.80
CA GLY A 24 -18.90 4.95 -7.10
C GLY A 24 -17.88 4.14 -6.27
N LEU A 25 -17.38 4.69 -5.14
CA LEU A 25 -16.53 3.92 -4.23
C LEU A 25 -17.38 2.85 -3.53
N SER A 26 -16.93 1.60 -3.63
CA SER A 26 -17.47 0.47 -2.87
C SER A 26 -16.66 0.31 -1.59
N GLN A 27 -17.33 0.21 -0.44
CA GLN A 27 -16.66 0.14 0.86
C GLN A 27 -17.49 -0.63 1.89
N LEU A 28 -16.82 -1.12 2.95
CA LEU A 28 -17.49 -1.70 4.10
C LEU A 28 -18.19 -0.62 4.92
N SER A 29 -19.30 -1.00 5.57
CA SER A 29 -20.04 -0.10 6.47
C SER A 29 -19.37 0.06 7.84
N VAL A 30 -18.35 -0.75 8.14
CA VAL A 30 -17.60 -0.76 9.41
C VAL A 30 -16.12 -0.79 9.12
N VAL A 31 -15.36 0.05 9.82
CA VAL A 31 -13.89 0.04 9.84
C VAL A 31 -13.42 -0.52 11.17
N ILE A 32 -12.55 -1.51 11.14
CA ILE A 32 -11.89 -2.04 12.33
C ILE A 32 -10.59 -1.27 12.54
N ASP A 33 -10.25 -1.03 13.80
CA ASP A 33 -9.05 -0.33 14.21
C ASP A 33 -7.79 -0.92 13.52
N PRO A 34 -7.09 -0.12 12.68
CA PRO A 34 -5.94 -0.59 11.92
C PRO A 34 -4.75 -1.00 12.80
N GLU A 35 -4.60 -0.42 14.00
CA GLU A 35 -3.54 -0.82 14.92
C GLU A 35 -3.69 -2.27 15.37
N LYS A 36 -4.92 -2.73 15.60
CA LYS A 36 -5.20 -4.12 15.95
C LYS A 36 -4.91 -5.10 14.81
N MET A 37 -4.99 -4.65 13.57
CA MET A 37 -4.86 -5.49 12.40
C MET A 37 -3.43 -5.52 11.84
N PHE A 38 -2.73 -4.38 11.84
CA PHE A 38 -1.51 -4.21 11.06
C PHE A 38 -0.23 -3.96 11.86
N SER A 39 -0.29 -3.70 13.20
CA SER A 39 0.93 -3.46 14.01
C SER A 39 1.86 -4.68 14.10
N ASN A 40 1.32 -5.88 13.92
CA ASN A 40 2.06 -7.14 13.79
C ASN A 40 1.38 -8.00 12.72
N TYR A 41 1.94 -8.00 11.51
CA TYR A 41 1.31 -8.61 10.36
C TYR A 41 1.97 -9.92 9.98
N ALA A 42 1.17 -10.99 9.87
CA ALA A 42 1.68 -12.34 9.68
C ALA A 42 2.05 -12.66 8.22
N TYR A 43 1.39 -12.00 7.26
CA TYR A 43 1.65 -12.26 5.85
C TYR A 43 2.98 -11.62 5.41
N ARG A 44 3.74 -12.38 4.62
CA ARG A 44 5.01 -11.95 4.01
C ARG A 44 4.94 -12.10 2.50
N SER A 45 5.19 -11.02 1.80
CA SER A 45 5.15 -10.97 0.33
C SER A 45 6.16 -11.91 -0.31
N SER A 46 7.33 -12.06 0.28
CA SER A 46 8.42 -12.92 -0.23
C SER A 46 8.08 -14.40 -0.32
N VAL A 47 7.08 -14.90 0.41
CA VAL A 47 6.68 -16.32 0.35
C VAL A 47 5.86 -16.63 -0.91
N ASN A 48 5.31 -15.62 -1.57
CA ASN A 48 4.51 -15.75 -2.79
C ASN A 48 5.40 -15.54 -4.03
N LYS A 49 5.95 -16.63 -4.57
CA LYS A 49 6.84 -16.56 -5.74
C LYS A 49 6.24 -15.87 -6.96
N PRO A 50 4.97 -16.10 -7.36
CA PRO A 50 4.32 -15.33 -8.43
C PRO A 50 4.32 -13.83 -8.15
N TYR A 51 4.07 -13.39 -6.92
CA TYR A 51 4.10 -11.98 -6.56
C TYR A 51 5.52 -11.39 -6.65
N VAL A 52 6.54 -12.11 -6.20
CA VAL A 52 7.95 -11.67 -6.35
C VAL A 52 8.32 -11.50 -7.83
N GLU A 53 7.89 -12.41 -8.70
CA GLU A 53 8.12 -12.28 -10.14
C GLU A 53 7.35 -11.06 -10.72
N HIS A 54 6.14 -10.81 -10.25
CA HIS A 54 5.39 -9.60 -10.60
C HIS A 54 6.15 -8.32 -10.16
N CYS A 55 6.68 -8.28 -8.93
CA CYS A 55 7.52 -7.17 -8.45
C CYS A 55 8.74 -6.93 -9.36
N ARG A 56 9.39 -8.02 -9.81
CA ARG A 56 10.53 -7.94 -10.74
C ARG A 56 10.15 -7.34 -12.09
N LEU A 57 9.02 -7.72 -12.64
CA LEU A 57 8.51 -7.16 -13.89
C LEU A 57 8.11 -5.70 -13.72
N MET A 58 7.41 -5.36 -12.64
CA MET A 58 7.04 -3.99 -12.29
C MET A 58 8.26 -3.09 -12.18
N ALA A 59 9.33 -3.52 -11.50
CA ALA A 59 10.56 -2.74 -11.38
C ALA A 59 11.18 -2.42 -12.74
N LYS A 60 11.19 -3.39 -13.67
CA LYS A 60 11.70 -3.19 -15.05
C LYS A 60 10.85 -2.23 -15.85
N ASP A 61 9.53 -2.38 -15.77
CA ASP A 61 8.61 -1.54 -16.53
C ASP A 61 8.64 -0.09 -16.04
N LEU A 62 8.57 0.13 -14.72
CA LEU A 62 8.64 1.47 -14.14
C LEU A 62 10.00 2.14 -14.37
N LYS A 63 11.10 1.37 -14.31
CA LYS A 63 12.44 1.88 -14.70
C LYS A 63 12.42 2.47 -16.09
N ARG A 64 11.89 1.71 -17.06
CA ARG A 64 11.83 2.12 -18.46
C ARG A 64 10.90 3.29 -18.69
N GLU A 65 9.70 3.24 -18.10
CA GLU A 65 8.64 4.22 -18.32
C GLU A 65 8.99 5.58 -17.72
N TYR A 66 9.58 5.60 -16.52
CA TYR A 66 9.89 6.83 -15.79
C TYR A 66 11.39 7.18 -15.78
N ASN A 67 12.19 6.47 -16.57
CA ASN A 67 13.64 6.70 -16.70
C ASN A 67 14.35 6.76 -15.33
N LEU A 68 14.05 5.80 -14.45
CA LEU A 68 14.63 5.74 -13.12
C LEU A 68 16.10 5.28 -13.17
N GLY A 69 16.96 5.94 -12.38
CA GLY A 69 18.38 5.64 -12.27
C GLY A 69 18.85 5.55 -10.81
N THR A 70 20.16 5.38 -10.63
CA THR A 70 20.79 5.20 -9.30
C THR A 70 20.57 6.39 -8.35
N GLU A 71 20.37 7.59 -8.89
CA GLU A 71 20.08 8.81 -8.11
C GLU A 71 18.61 8.99 -7.77
N SER A 72 17.73 8.15 -8.33
CA SER A 72 16.31 8.18 -8.02
C SER A 72 16.05 7.69 -6.60
N PHE A 73 15.00 8.25 -5.97
CA PHE A 73 14.56 7.86 -4.65
C PHE A 73 13.14 7.27 -4.72
N HIS A 74 13.01 6.03 -4.27
CA HIS A 74 11.76 5.27 -4.27
C HIS A 74 11.30 5.03 -2.83
N VAL A 75 10.07 5.37 -2.52
CA VAL A 75 9.38 5.07 -1.26
C VAL A 75 8.26 4.08 -1.53
N ASP A 76 8.25 2.95 -0.83
CA ASP A 76 7.18 1.96 -0.89
C ASP A 76 6.32 2.04 0.37
N ILE A 77 5.03 2.31 0.20
CA ILE A 77 4.08 2.46 1.30
C ILE A 77 3.40 1.13 1.56
N ALA A 78 3.43 0.67 2.81
CA ALA A 78 3.04 -0.67 3.25
C ALA A 78 3.79 -1.76 2.46
N GLY A 79 5.10 -1.54 2.24
CA GLY A 79 5.94 -2.38 1.39
C GLY A 79 6.28 -3.75 1.99
N ASN A 80 5.60 -4.12 3.09
CA ASN A 80 5.68 -5.42 3.73
C ASN A 80 7.14 -5.79 4.08
N ASP A 81 7.63 -6.94 3.67
CA ASP A 81 9.00 -7.40 3.91
C ASP A 81 10.04 -6.88 2.89
N GLY A 82 9.68 -5.87 2.10
CA GLY A 82 10.56 -5.20 1.15
C GLY A 82 10.76 -5.94 -0.18
N SER A 83 9.90 -6.91 -0.50
CA SER A 83 10.01 -7.70 -1.73
C SER A 83 10.09 -6.84 -2.99
N LEU A 84 9.23 -5.83 -3.14
CA LEU A 84 9.25 -4.91 -4.29
C LEU A 84 10.54 -4.07 -4.30
N LEU A 85 10.92 -3.51 -3.16
CA LEU A 85 12.13 -2.68 -3.04
C LEU A 85 13.41 -3.46 -3.34
N ASN A 86 13.47 -4.75 -3.01
CA ASN A 86 14.59 -5.60 -3.37
C ASN A 86 14.75 -5.74 -4.88
N GLU A 87 13.65 -5.88 -5.61
CA GLU A 87 13.67 -5.96 -7.08
C GLU A 87 14.12 -4.64 -7.71
N PHE A 88 13.69 -3.51 -7.17
CA PHE A 88 14.17 -2.19 -7.62
C PHE A 88 15.67 -2.00 -7.34
N ARG A 89 16.16 -2.43 -6.18
CA ARG A 89 17.60 -2.38 -5.87
C ARG A 89 18.41 -3.26 -6.82
N ALA A 90 17.95 -4.47 -7.08
CA ALA A 90 18.61 -5.41 -7.96
C ALA A 90 18.64 -4.92 -9.43
N GLU A 91 17.54 -4.34 -9.90
CA GLU A 91 17.40 -3.91 -11.30
C GLU A 91 18.08 -2.55 -11.58
N ILE A 92 18.09 -1.62 -10.60
CA ILE A 92 18.50 -0.23 -10.83
C ILE A 92 19.61 0.23 -9.88
N GLY A 93 19.62 -0.27 -8.63
CA GLY A 93 20.53 0.21 -7.59
C GLY A 93 20.15 1.57 -7.00
N LEU A 94 18.87 1.98 -7.12
CA LEU A 94 18.38 3.26 -6.62
C LEU A 94 18.24 3.29 -5.09
N LYS A 95 18.07 4.49 -4.54
CA LYS A 95 17.76 4.69 -3.13
C LYS A 95 16.33 4.23 -2.83
N VAL A 96 16.15 3.44 -1.77
CA VAL A 96 14.84 2.91 -1.37
C VAL A 96 14.53 3.22 0.09
N LEU A 97 13.25 3.30 0.41
CA LEU A 97 12.74 3.41 1.78
C LEU A 97 11.41 2.65 1.87
N ASN A 98 11.29 1.75 2.85
CA ASN A 98 10.02 1.14 3.21
C ASN A 98 9.31 1.97 4.29
N VAL A 99 7.98 2.09 4.20
CA VAL A 99 7.13 2.62 5.27
C VAL A 99 6.07 1.59 5.56
N ASP A 100 6.14 0.93 6.72
CA ASP A 100 5.18 -0.14 7.07
C ASP A 100 4.91 -0.12 8.58
N PRO A 101 3.64 -0.18 9.04
CA PRO A 101 3.32 -0.14 10.46
C PRO A 101 3.71 -1.43 11.20
N ALA A 102 3.90 -2.54 10.50
CA ALA A 102 4.21 -3.83 11.08
C ALA A 102 5.69 -3.92 11.49
N SER A 103 5.96 -3.76 12.77
CA SER A 103 7.34 -3.76 13.31
C SER A 103 8.11 -5.05 13.00
N ASN A 104 7.41 -6.19 12.95
CA ASN A 104 8.01 -7.47 12.57
C ASN A 104 8.46 -7.52 11.10
N LEU A 105 7.78 -6.81 10.20
CA LEU A 105 8.14 -6.71 8.78
C LEU A 105 9.25 -5.69 8.56
N VAL A 106 9.20 -4.56 9.26
CA VAL A 106 10.28 -3.56 9.26
C VAL A 106 11.61 -4.20 9.66
N ALA A 107 11.63 -5.02 10.72
CA ALA A 107 12.85 -5.74 11.14
C ALA A 107 13.41 -6.67 10.03
N ILE A 108 12.52 -7.26 9.21
CA ILE A 108 12.93 -8.07 8.05
C ILE A 108 13.57 -7.20 6.96
N CYS A 109 12.99 -6.04 6.66
CA CYS A 109 13.54 -5.08 5.71
C CYS A 109 14.95 -4.63 6.13
N GLU A 110 15.09 -4.22 7.38
CA GLU A 110 16.39 -3.77 7.93
C GLU A 110 17.45 -4.86 7.89
N ALA A 111 17.08 -6.11 8.20
CA ALA A 111 17.98 -7.26 8.09
C ALA A 111 18.47 -7.52 6.65
N GLN A 112 17.71 -7.08 5.64
CA GLN A 112 18.07 -7.12 4.23
C GLN A 112 18.79 -5.84 3.75
N GLY A 113 19.07 -4.89 4.66
CA GLY A 113 19.70 -3.62 4.35
C GLY A 113 18.76 -2.65 3.60
N ILE A 114 17.45 -2.82 3.72
CA ILE A 114 16.45 -1.86 3.25
C ILE A 114 16.13 -0.92 4.40
N PRO A 115 16.39 0.40 4.29
CA PRO A 115 15.94 1.37 5.27
C PRO A 115 14.42 1.32 5.42
N ALA A 116 13.92 1.36 6.66
CA ALA A 116 12.49 1.29 6.90
C ALA A 116 12.04 2.26 8.00
N VAL A 117 10.77 2.64 7.97
CA VAL A 117 10.06 3.44 8.97
C VAL A 117 8.90 2.61 9.48
N ALA A 118 8.90 2.31 10.79
CA ALA A 118 7.84 1.55 11.45
C ALA A 118 6.70 2.49 11.87
N ASP A 119 5.88 2.91 10.93
CA ASP A 119 4.76 3.82 11.19
C ASP A 119 3.68 3.69 10.13
N PHE A 120 2.46 4.12 10.47
CA PHE A 120 1.39 4.31 9.49
C PHE A 120 1.70 5.48 8.58
N TRP A 121 1.37 5.33 7.28
CA TRP A 121 1.54 6.42 6.33
C TRP A 121 0.67 7.62 6.69
N SER A 122 1.29 8.77 6.87
CA SER A 122 0.64 10.04 7.22
C SER A 122 1.38 11.23 6.60
N LEU A 123 0.78 12.42 6.70
CA LEU A 123 1.43 13.65 6.28
C LEU A 123 2.69 13.94 7.10
N GLU A 124 2.66 13.65 8.39
CA GLU A 124 3.79 13.82 9.31
C GLU A 124 4.95 12.92 8.93
N VAL A 125 4.68 11.64 8.63
CA VAL A 125 5.69 10.68 8.15
C VAL A 125 6.28 11.13 6.83
N ALA A 126 5.45 11.57 5.88
CA ALA A 126 5.91 12.09 4.59
C ALA A 126 6.85 13.30 4.76
N GLN A 127 6.51 14.25 5.65
CA GLN A 127 7.35 15.42 5.96
C GLN A 127 8.68 15.06 6.64
N GLN A 128 8.68 14.06 7.54
CA GLN A 128 9.90 13.55 8.14
C GLN A 128 10.83 12.91 7.11
N ILE A 129 10.26 12.14 6.18
CA ILE A 129 11.00 11.53 5.07
C ILE A 129 11.57 12.61 4.16
N GLU A 130 10.77 13.61 3.76
CA GLU A 130 11.25 14.73 2.93
C GLU A 130 12.43 15.46 3.58
N LYS A 131 12.32 15.75 4.88
CA LYS A 131 13.39 16.43 5.63
C LYS A 131 14.69 15.63 5.69
N LYS A 132 14.60 14.31 5.80
CA LYS A 132 15.76 13.41 6.00
C LYS A 132 16.37 12.94 4.67
N HIS A 133 15.54 12.67 3.68
CA HIS A 133 15.93 11.96 2.45
C HIS A 133 15.69 12.79 1.17
N GLY A 134 14.94 13.89 1.28
CA GLY A 134 14.47 14.66 0.14
C GLY A 134 13.18 14.09 -0.47
N ARG A 135 12.78 14.65 -1.60
CA ARG A 135 11.54 14.24 -2.31
C ARG A 135 11.76 13.00 -3.14
N ALA A 136 10.70 12.19 -3.25
CA ALA A 136 10.70 10.94 -3.98
C ALA A 136 10.49 11.15 -5.49
N ASP A 137 11.20 10.35 -6.29
CA ASP A 137 10.96 10.21 -7.72
C ASP A 137 9.81 9.24 -7.99
N LEU A 138 9.72 8.21 -7.15
CA LEU A 138 8.68 7.19 -7.22
C LEU A 138 8.13 6.91 -5.83
N ILE A 139 6.81 6.84 -5.73
CA ILE A 139 6.10 6.25 -4.59
C ILE A 139 5.27 5.10 -5.11
N THR A 140 5.39 3.93 -4.50
CA THR A 140 4.53 2.78 -4.77
C THR A 140 3.62 2.50 -3.58
N ALA A 141 2.45 1.95 -3.88
CA ALA A 141 1.47 1.47 -2.91
C ALA A 141 0.74 0.27 -3.50
N THR A 142 1.28 -0.92 -3.25
CA THR A 142 0.75 -2.17 -3.81
C THR A 142 -0.08 -2.92 -2.78
N ASN A 143 -1.35 -3.18 -3.13
CA ASN A 143 -2.31 -3.88 -2.27
C ASN A 143 -2.52 -3.24 -0.89
N VAL A 144 -2.41 -1.92 -0.78
CA VAL A 144 -2.59 -1.17 0.48
C VAL A 144 -3.80 -0.24 0.46
N ILE A 145 -4.14 0.36 -0.69
CA ILE A 145 -5.18 1.40 -0.74
C ILE A 145 -6.56 0.88 -0.30
N ALA A 146 -6.82 -0.41 -0.50
CA ALA A 146 -8.04 -1.07 -0.05
C ALA A 146 -8.14 -1.18 1.49
N HIS A 147 -7.03 -1.09 2.20
CA HIS A 147 -6.94 -1.16 3.67
C HIS A 147 -7.05 0.20 4.36
N LEU A 148 -7.09 1.31 3.59
CA LEU A 148 -7.04 2.66 4.14
C LEU A 148 -8.44 3.21 4.39
N ASP A 149 -8.66 3.72 5.59
CA ASP A 149 -9.83 4.55 5.92
C ASP A 149 -9.68 5.97 5.32
N GLY A 150 -8.48 6.53 5.37
CA GLY A 150 -8.13 7.88 4.92
C GLY A 150 -7.48 7.94 3.54
N VAL A 151 -8.13 7.49 2.45
CA VAL A 151 -7.55 7.53 1.08
C VAL A 151 -7.21 8.95 0.63
N LYS A 152 -7.97 9.94 1.07
CA LYS A 152 -7.73 11.36 0.75
C LYS A 152 -6.45 11.87 1.40
N GLU A 153 -6.25 11.57 2.66
CA GLU A 153 -5.07 11.91 3.46
C GLU A 153 -3.83 11.21 2.90
N PHE A 154 -3.97 9.95 2.51
CA PHE A 154 -2.93 9.19 1.80
C PHE A 154 -2.44 9.92 0.54
N MET A 155 -3.36 10.37 -0.33
CA MET A 155 -3.02 11.09 -1.56
C MET A 155 -2.33 12.45 -1.28
N VAL A 156 -2.78 13.18 -0.25
CA VAL A 156 -2.18 14.46 0.15
C VAL A 156 -0.74 14.26 0.62
N ALA A 157 -0.49 13.25 1.45
CA ALA A 157 0.84 12.92 1.94
C ALA A 157 1.77 12.47 0.80
N ALA A 158 1.29 11.61 -0.09
CA ALA A 158 2.06 11.15 -1.26
C ALA A 158 2.41 12.33 -2.19
N LYS A 159 1.44 13.21 -2.50
CA LYS A 159 1.69 14.41 -3.29
C LYS A 159 2.74 15.33 -2.64
N GLY A 160 2.68 15.48 -1.31
CA GLY A 160 3.64 16.29 -0.55
C GLY A 160 5.07 15.79 -0.68
N LEU A 161 5.28 14.47 -0.65
CA LEU A 161 6.61 13.85 -0.73
C LEU A 161 7.15 13.75 -2.17
N LEU A 162 6.30 13.70 -3.19
CA LEU A 162 6.74 13.57 -4.57
C LEU A 162 7.49 14.83 -5.08
N LYS A 163 8.53 14.61 -5.88
CA LYS A 163 9.09 15.65 -6.75
C LYS A 163 8.01 16.14 -7.72
N LYS A 164 8.24 17.30 -8.36
CA LYS A 164 7.31 17.84 -9.36
C LYS A 164 7.09 16.88 -10.55
N SER A 165 8.11 16.12 -10.92
CA SER A 165 8.08 15.08 -11.95
C SER A 165 7.94 13.67 -11.38
N GLY A 166 7.76 13.56 -10.05
CA GLY A 166 7.64 12.26 -9.39
C GLY A 166 6.29 11.60 -9.65
N VAL A 167 6.26 10.29 -9.52
CA VAL A 167 5.12 9.45 -9.87
C VAL A 167 4.64 8.66 -8.66
N LEU A 168 3.31 8.61 -8.47
CA LEU A 168 2.64 7.70 -7.56
C LEU A 168 2.06 6.54 -8.36
N VAL A 169 2.49 5.32 -8.06
CA VAL A 169 1.95 4.09 -8.63
C VAL A 169 1.14 3.36 -7.58
N ILE A 170 -0.12 3.10 -7.90
CA ILE A 170 -1.04 2.37 -7.03
C ILE A 170 -1.45 1.09 -7.74
N GLU A 171 -1.27 -0.04 -7.07
CA GLU A 171 -1.82 -1.32 -7.49
C GLU A 171 -2.82 -1.80 -6.43
N CYS A 172 -3.99 -2.19 -6.85
CA CYS A 172 -5.02 -2.71 -5.97
C CYS A 172 -5.98 -3.64 -6.72
N PRO A 173 -6.66 -4.54 -6.01
CA PRO A 173 -7.72 -5.36 -6.58
C PRO A 173 -8.81 -4.48 -7.22
N TYR A 174 -9.32 -4.91 -8.37
CA TYR A 174 -10.24 -4.12 -9.19
C TYR A 174 -11.69 -4.58 -9.00
N LEU A 175 -12.57 -3.63 -8.63
CA LEU A 175 -13.98 -3.91 -8.32
C LEU A 175 -14.72 -4.65 -9.46
N ILE A 176 -14.44 -4.29 -10.71
CA ILE A 176 -15.16 -4.90 -11.84
C ILE A 176 -14.81 -6.38 -11.98
N ASP A 177 -13.51 -6.72 -11.83
CA ASP A 177 -13.06 -8.12 -11.86
C ASP A 177 -13.72 -8.94 -10.74
N PHE A 178 -13.89 -8.35 -9.54
CA PHE A 178 -14.60 -9.00 -8.44
C PHE A 178 -16.05 -9.33 -8.78
N ILE A 179 -16.74 -8.40 -9.45
CA ILE A 179 -18.13 -8.59 -9.85
C ILE A 179 -18.22 -9.64 -10.97
N GLU A 180 -17.40 -9.50 -12.01
CA GLU A 180 -17.42 -10.36 -13.18
C GLU A 180 -16.98 -11.80 -12.87
N ASN A 181 -15.97 -11.97 -11.99
CA ASN A 181 -15.45 -13.27 -11.60
C ASN A 181 -16.11 -13.83 -10.32
N MET A 182 -17.06 -13.10 -9.71
CA MET A 182 -17.72 -13.47 -8.44
C MET A 182 -16.73 -13.79 -7.31
N GLU A 183 -15.73 -12.94 -7.11
CA GLU A 183 -14.64 -13.14 -6.15
C GLU A 183 -15.03 -12.76 -4.71
N TYR A 184 -16.09 -13.39 -4.17
CA TYR A 184 -16.58 -13.15 -2.80
C TYR A 184 -15.53 -13.34 -1.68
N PRO A 185 -14.56 -14.28 -1.78
CA PRO A 185 -13.57 -14.46 -0.71
C PRO A 185 -12.68 -13.24 -0.44
N THR A 186 -12.67 -12.27 -1.35
CA THR A 186 -11.91 -11.01 -1.19
C THR A 186 -12.62 -9.97 -0.32
N LEU A 187 -13.90 -10.21 0.03
CA LEU A 187 -14.65 -9.36 0.96
C LEU A 187 -14.39 -9.79 2.39
N TYR A 188 -13.51 -9.09 3.09
CA TYR A 188 -13.20 -9.30 4.49
C TYR A 188 -12.73 -7.98 5.13
N PHE A 189 -12.61 -7.93 6.44
CA PHE A 189 -12.48 -6.68 7.19
C PHE A 189 -11.17 -5.93 6.96
N GLU A 190 -10.13 -6.55 6.41
CA GLU A 190 -8.92 -5.83 6.01
C GLU A 190 -9.15 -4.99 4.75
N HIS A 191 -10.01 -5.45 3.84
CA HIS A 191 -10.38 -4.71 2.63
C HIS A 191 -11.55 -3.76 2.91
N ILE A 192 -11.25 -2.61 3.52
CA ILE A 192 -12.25 -1.58 3.87
C ILE A 192 -12.96 -1.08 2.61
N SER A 193 -12.25 -1.01 1.48
CA SER A 193 -12.81 -0.55 0.21
C SER A 193 -12.38 -1.44 -0.96
N THR A 194 -13.23 -1.50 -1.98
CA THR A 194 -12.92 -2.17 -3.24
C THR A 194 -12.90 -1.13 -4.34
N MET A 195 -11.74 -0.95 -4.95
CA MET A 195 -11.47 0.18 -5.82
C MET A 195 -11.89 -0.06 -7.26
N SER A 196 -12.38 0.99 -7.90
CA SER A 196 -12.41 1.10 -9.36
C SER A 196 -11.58 2.31 -9.80
N VAL A 197 -11.25 2.41 -11.07
CA VAL A 197 -10.42 3.51 -11.59
C VAL A 197 -11.06 4.87 -11.34
N ARG A 198 -12.39 4.99 -11.46
CA ARG A 198 -13.11 6.26 -11.38
C ARG A 198 -12.89 7.02 -10.06
N PRO A 199 -13.16 6.47 -8.87
CA PRO A 199 -12.97 7.19 -7.60
C PRO A 199 -11.50 7.55 -7.36
N ILE A 200 -10.55 6.67 -7.70
CA ILE A 200 -9.11 6.94 -7.55
C ILE A 200 -8.69 8.10 -8.46
N ALA A 201 -9.05 8.06 -9.74
CA ALA A 201 -8.70 9.10 -10.70
C ALA A 201 -9.32 10.46 -10.35
N GLN A 202 -10.57 10.48 -9.89
CA GLN A 202 -11.23 11.71 -9.44
C GLN A 202 -10.50 12.30 -8.23
N LEU A 203 -10.14 11.47 -7.25
CA LEU A 203 -9.45 11.92 -6.05
C LEU A 203 -8.03 12.40 -6.38
N ALA A 204 -7.27 11.67 -7.18
CA ALA A 204 -5.93 12.05 -7.63
C ALA A 204 -5.96 13.43 -8.31
N LYS A 205 -6.87 13.63 -9.28
CA LYS A 205 -7.06 14.92 -9.95
C LYS A 205 -7.39 16.04 -8.98
N GLN A 206 -8.26 15.81 -7.98
CA GLN A 206 -8.60 16.82 -6.96
C GLN A 206 -7.39 17.21 -6.10
N LYS A 207 -6.41 16.31 -5.94
CA LYS A 207 -5.20 16.54 -5.15
C LYS A 207 -3.99 16.97 -6.00
N GLY A 208 -4.17 17.13 -7.30
CA GLY A 208 -3.11 17.58 -8.22
C GLY A 208 -2.08 16.50 -8.54
N LEU A 209 -2.51 15.24 -8.52
CA LEU A 209 -1.78 14.07 -9.00
C LEU A 209 -2.21 13.72 -10.41
#